data_94734fbc84da8b319f29341a445a45e9
#
_entry.id   94734fbc84da8b319f29341a445a45e9
#
_cell.length_a   1.000
_cell.length_b   1.000
_cell.length_c   1.000
_cell.angle_alpha   90.00
_cell.angle_beta   90.00
_cell.angle_gamma   90.00
#
_symmetry.space_group_name_H-M   'P 1'
#
loop_
_entity.id
_entity.type
_entity.pdbx_description
1 polymer ?
#
loop_
_entity_poly.entity_id
_entity_poly.type
_entity_poly.pdbx_seq_one_letter_code
_entity_poly.pdbx_strand_id
1 'polypeptide(L)'
;TLTIVVSGDIQPTAHARVMSLGALAFIKKPIDREKLAEILDKYGVKSDRKLAALKASKIEDTMDAELRDVFQELTNVAMGQAGDLLARLLNVFVELPIPNVNVMEVSELHMALQSIEYNRATSGVCQGFIGSGVAGEALLILNDSSFKDIASLLNYQGDLSDDIQLELLMDVGNILIGAILKGLSTQLDMHFSQGHPVVLGQHSNVSELISSNVGNWKRTLTIEVSYGIENYDITCDLLLVFTEDSIQTLKNKVNYLLED
;
A
#
# COMPACT_ATOMS: atom_id res chain seq x y z
N THR A 1 -21.42 -5.32 24.00
CA THR A 1 -20.21 -5.98 23.45
C THR A 1 -19.00 -5.13 23.79
N LEU A 2 -17.95 -5.74 24.31
CA LEU A 2 -16.66 -5.07 24.53
C LEU A 2 -15.89 -5.10 23.21
N THR A 3 -15.50 -3.94 22.69
CA THR A 3 -14.82 -3.83 21.39
C THR A 3 -13.41 -3.29 21.55
N ILE A 4 -12.42 -4.06 21.09
CA ILE A 4 -11.03 -3.63 20.93
C ILE A 4 -10.77 -3.57 19.42
N VAL A 5 -10.24 -2.45 18.95
CA VAL A 5 -9.93 -2.24 17.52
C VAL A 5 -8.46 -2.47 17.29
N VAL A 6 -8.16 -3.26 16.27
CA VAL A 6 -6.78 -3.50 15.79
C VAL A 6 -6.70 -3.00 14.35
N SER A 7 -5.82 -2.03 14.08
CA SER A 7 -5.79 -1.37 12.77
C SER A 7 -4.37 -1.09 12.28
N GLY A 8 -4.17 -1.21 10.95
CA GLY A 8 -3.00 -0.69 10.23
C GLY A 8 -3.05 0.83 10.05
N ASP A 9 -4.25 1.42 10.02
CA ASP A 9 -4.41 2.88 10.00
C ASP A 9 -3.95 3.48 11.33
N ILE A 10 -2.91 4.30 11.29
CA ILE A 10 -2.29 4.92 12.47
C ILE A 10 -2.56 6.42 12.58
N GLN A 11 -3.43 6.96 11.73
CA GLN A 11 -3.80 8.38 11.74
C GLN A 11 -4.43 8.76 13.11
N PRO A 12 -4.04 9.90 13.70
CA PRO A 12 -4.63 10.35 14.97
C PRO A 12 -6.16 10.52 14.91
N THR A 13 -6.67 10.94 13.77
CA THR A 13 -8.11 11.11 13.52
C THR A 13 -8.84 9.78 13.48
N ALA A 14 -8.28 8.72 12.90
CA ALA A 14 -8.83 7.37 12.92
C ALA A 14 -8.95 6.85 14.36
N HIS A 15 -7.88 6.99 15.15
CA HIS A 15 -7.89 6.64 16.57
C HIS A 15 -9.00 7.38 17.34
N ALA A 16 -9.09 8.71 17.18
CA ALA A 16 -10.10 9.53 17.86
C ALA A 16 -11.53 9.12 17.48
N ARG A 17 -11.79 8.86 16.20
CA ARG A 17 -13.10 8.40 15.69
C ARG A 17 -13.51 7.07 16.32
N VAL A 18 -12.60 6.10 16.34
CA VAL A 18 -12.87 4.77 16.91
C VAL A 18 -13.14 4.84 18.41
N MET A 19 -12.37 5.62 19.17
CA MET A 19 -12.58 5.83 20.59
C MET A 19 -13.90 6.54 20.88
N SER A 20 -14.31 7.52 20.06
CA SER A 20 -15.60 8.20 20.21
C SER A 20 -16.81 7.30 19.94
N LEU A 21 -16.64 6.25 19.15
CA LEU A 21 -17.66 5.21 18.91
C LEU A 21 -17.76 4.19 20.05
N GLY A 22 -16.94 4.32 21.09
CA GLY A 22 -17.02 3.49 22.27
C GLY A 22 -16.09 2.28 22.27
N ALA A 23 -15.05 2.25 21.48
CA ALA A 23 -14.02 1.24 21.58
C ALA A 23 -13.28 1.37 22.93
N LEU A 24 -12.97 0.22 23.55
CA LEU A 24 -12.24 0.16 24.82
C LEU A 24 -10.75 0.42 24.67
N ALA A 25 -10.21 0.03 23.53
CA ALA A 25 -8.81 0.21 23.20
C ALA A 25 -8.61 0.19 21.68
N PHE A 26 -7.51 0.81 21.26
CA PHE A 26 -7.02 0.80 19.91
C PHE A 26 -5.59 0.27 19.90
N ILE A 27 -5.33 -0.77 19.11
CA ILE A 27 -4.03 -1.42 18.96
C ILE A 27 -3.57 -1.21 17.51
N LYS A 28 -2.37 -0.67 17.36
CA LYS A 28 -1.74 -0.53 16.05
C LYS A 28 -1.18 -1.88 15.59
N LYS A 29 -1.30 -2.19 14.30
CA LYS A 29 -0.59 -3.32 13.68
C LYS A 29 0.87 -2.95 13.38
N PRO A 30 1.82 -3.88 13.45
CA PRO A 30 1.68 -5.28 13.89
C PRO A 30 1.32 -5.37 15.38
N ILE A 31 0.59 -6.43 15.74
CA ILE A 31 0.06 -6.60 17.10
C ILE A 31 1.20 -6.87 18.09
N ASP A 32 1.40 -5.96 19.02
CA ASP A 32 2.23 -6.17 20.19
C ASP A 32 1.50 -7.11 21.19
N ARG A 33 2.01 -8.33 21.34
CA ARG A 33 1.40 -9.38 22.17
C ARG A 33 1.35 -8.97 23.65
N GLU A 34 2.33 -8.22 24.14
CA GLU A 34 2.39 -7.75 25.53
C GLU A 34 1.29 -6.72 25.78
N LYS A 35 1.16 -5.72 24.91
CA LYS A 35 0.08 -4.72 24.98
C LYS A 35 -1.30 -5.33 24.85
N LEU A 36 -1.48 -6.32 23.99
CA LEU A 36 -2.74 -7.03 23.88
C LEU A 36 -3.08 -7.76 25.16
N ALA A 37 -2.11 -8.47 25.77
CA ALA A 37 -2.28 -9.17 27.04
C ALA A 37 -2.64 -8.20 28.17
N GLU A 38 -1.94 -7.07 28.31
CA GLU A 38 -2.25 -6.03 29.31
C GLU A 38 -3.69 -5.49 29.16
N ILE A 39 -4.13 -5.26 27.91
CA ILE A 39 -5.49 -4.78 27.66
C ILE A 39 -6.52 -5.86 28.03
N LEU A 40 -6.29 -7.11 27.63
CA LEU A 40 -7.18 -8.22 27.96
C LEU A 40 -7.29 -8.45 29.49
N ASP A 41 -6.16 -8.41 30.19
CA ASP A 41 -6.14 -8.52 31.66
C ASP A 41 -6.86 -7.35 32.35
N LYS A 42 -6.69 -6.14 31.87
CA LYS A 42 -7.37 -4.93 32.37
C LYS A 42 -8.89 -5.05 32.29
N TYR A 43 -9.41 -5.73 31.29
CA TYR A 43 -10.85 -5.93 31.11
C TYR A 43 -11.35 -7.31 31.54
N GLY A 44 -10.52 -8.09 32.26
CA GLY A 44 -10.89 -9.37 32.85
C GLY A 44 -11.12 -10.50 31.85
N VAL A 45 -10.63 -10.35 30.60
CA VAL A 45 -10.68 -11.37 29.57
C VAL A 45 -9.50 -12.31 29.80
N LYS A 46 -9.70 -13.42 30.50
CA LYS A 46 -8.67 -14.46 30.63
C LYS A 46 -8.46 -15.10 29.28
N SER A 47 -7.27 -14.94 28.72
CA SER A 47 -6.82 -15.66 27.55
C SER A 47 -6.70 -17.15 27.88
N ASP A 48 -7.73 -17.92 27.52
CA ASP A 48 -7.57 -19.37 27.48
C ASP A 48 -6.56 -19.71 26.39
N ARG A 49 -5.39 -20.20 26.79
CA ARG A 49 -4.25 -20.58 25.94
C ARG A 49 -4.55 -21.75 25.00
N LYS A 50 -5.72 -21.81 24.40
CA LYS A 50 -6.16 -22.84 23.45
C LYS A 50 -6.62 -22.28 22.10
N LEU A 51 -5.91 -21.29 21.57
CA LEU A 51 -5.89 -21.09 20.10
C LEU A 51 -4.57 -21.65 19.55
N ALA A 52 -4.36 -22.93 19.82
CA ALA A 52 -3.30 -23.69 19.21
C ALA A 52 -3.78 -24.26 17.87
N ALA A 53 -3.06 -23.94 16.84
CA ALA A 53 -2.92 -24.74 15.62
C ALA A 53 -4.21 -25.08 14.87
N LEU A 54 -4.67 -24.16 14.06
CA LEU A 54 -5.33 -24.54 12.82
C LEU A 54 -4.24 -25.14 11.90
N LYS A 55 -4.28 -26.48 11.80
CA LYS A 55 -3.36 -27.24 10.96
C LYS A 55 -3.50 -26.82 9.51
N ALA A 56 -2.41 -26.37 8.91
CA ALA A 56 -2.26 -26.24 7.47
C ALA A 56 -2.59 -27.57 6.78
N SER A 57 -3.60 -27.61 5.95
CA SER A 57 -3.87 -28.70 5.03
C SER A 57 -3.34 -28.33 3.64
N LYS A 58 -2.58 -29.23 3.08
CA LYS A 58 -1.85 -29.15 1.81
C LYS A 58 -2.77 -29.07 0.60
N ILE A 59 -2.54 -28.10 -0.28
CA ILE A 59 -2.72 -28.19 -1.73
C ILE A 59 -1.90 -27.05 -2.36
N GLU A 60 -1.22 -27.25 -3.49
CA GLU A 60 -0.34 -26.24 -4.14
C GLU A 60 -1.05 -24.93 -4.52
N ASP A 61 -2.36 -24.94 -4.75
CA ASP A 61 -3.20 -23.74 -4.90
C ASP A 61 -3.34 -22.92 -3.59
N THR A 62 -3.05 -23.52 -2.43
CA THR A 62 -3.13 -22.81 -1.13
C THR A 62 -1.91 -21.93 -0.88
N MET A 63 -0.74 -22.25 -1.44
CA MET A 63 0.48 -21.43 -1.23
C MET A 63 0.37 -20.03 -1.86
N ASP A 64 -0.26 -19.89 -3.03
CA ASP A 64 -0.45 -18.59 -3.63
C ASP A 64 -1.54 -17.79 -2.87
N ALA A 65 -2.53 -18.46 -2.30
CA ALA A 65 -3.54 -17.83 -1.45
C ALA A 65 -2.94 -17.37 -0.10
N GLU A 66 -2.14 -18.22 0.56
CA GLU A 66 -1.45 -17.85 1.81
C GLU A 66 -0.46 -16.69 1.61
N LEU A 67 0.30 -16.72 0.51
CA LEU A 67 1.20 -15.63 0.14
C LEU A 67 0.43 -14.32 -0.04
N ARG A 68 -0.69 -14.36 -0.77
CA ARG A 68 -1.54 -13.20 -1.01
C ARG A 68 -2.06 -12.63 0.30
N ASP A 69 -2.60 -13.47 1.19
CA ASP A 69 -3.18 -13.04 2.46
C ASP A 69 -2.12 -12.39 3.37
N VAL A 70 -0.90 -12.97 3.43
CA VAL A 70 0.21 -12.39 4.18
C VAL A 70 0.65 -11.06 3.57
N PHE A 71 0.83 -10.98 2.25
CA PHE A 71 1.20 -9.71 1.60
C PHE A 71 0.12 -8.66 1.73
N GLN A 72 -1.16 -9.04 1.73
CA GLN A 72 -2.26 -8.11 1.98
C GLN A 72 -2.17 -7.50 3.38
N GLU A 73 -1.85 -8.30 4.40
CA GLU A 73 -1.67 -7.81 5.76
C GLU A 73 -0.42 -6.91 5.91
N LEU A 74 0.73 -7.34 5.36
CA LEU A 74 1.96 -6.55 5.37
C LEU A 74 1.75 -5.20 4.66
N THR A 75 1.07 -5.24 3.52
CA THR A 75 0.74 -4.03 2.76
C THR A 75 -0.23 -3.12 3.52
N ASN A 76 -1.22 -3.69 4.19
CA ASN A 76 -2.18 -2.92 4.99
C ASN A 76 -1.47 -2.10 6.09
N VAL A 77 -0.47 -2.67 6.74
CA VAL A 77 0.36 -1.95 7.73
C VAL A 77 1.24 -0.89 7.08
N ALA A 78 1.91 -1.23 5.97
CA ALA A 78 2.77 -0.29 5.23
C ALA A 78 1.95 0.88 4.64
N MET A 79 0.77 0.59 4.10
CA MET A 79 -0.18 1.57 3.59
C MET A 79 -0.64 2.54 4.68
N GLY A 80 -0.92 2.03 5.89
CA GLY A 80 -1.29 2.86 7.03
C GLY A 80 -0.21 3.85 7.42
N GLN A 81 1.06 3.45 7.36
CA GLN A 81 2.19 4.34 7.60
C GLN A 81 2.32 5.41 6.51
N ALA A 82 2.17 5.04 5.24
CA ALA A 82 2.22 5.97 4.11
C ALA A 82 1.05 6.96 4.16
N GLY A 83 -0.16 6.48 4.47
CA GLY A 83 -1.34 7.31 4.64
C GLY A 83 -1.22 8.32 5.79
N ASP A 84 -0.63 7.94 6.93
CA ASP A 84 -0.36 8.87 8.03
C ASP A 84 0.63 9.98 7.63
N LEU A 85 1.65 9.66 6.83
CA LEU A 85 2.58 10.68 6.32
C LEU A 85 1.88 11.64 5.36
N LEU A 86 1.07 11.13 4.44
CA LEU A 86 0.29 11.96 3.51
C LEU A 86 -0.73 12.82 4.26
N ALA A 87 -1.41 12.24 5.25
CA ALA A 87 -2.38 12.96 6.07
C ALA A 87 -1.74 14.15 6.82
N ARG A 88 -0.53 13.98 7.33
CA ARG A 88 0.22 15.05 8.00
C ARG A 88 0.70 16.12 7.02
N LEU A 89 1.16 15.70 5.82
CA LEU A 89 1.62 16.64 4.80
C LEU A 89 0.48 17.56 4.36
N LEU A 90 -0.68 16.98 4.04
CA LEU A 90 -1.82 17.70 3.49
C LEU A 90 -2.77 18.24 4.58
N ASN A 91 -2.56 17.86 5.86
CA ASN A 91 -3.43 18.18 7.00
C ASN A 91 -4.89 17.75 6.78
N VAL A 92 -5.09 16.54 6.28
CA VAL A 92 -6.39 15.95 5.94
C VAL A 92 -6.53 14.54 6.52
N PHE A 93 -7.72 13.96 6.40
CA PHE A 93 -7.90 12.53 6.63
C PHE A 93 -7.75 11.76 5.31
N VAL A 94 -6.86 10.76 5.29
CA VAL A 94 -6.62 9.88 4.15
C VAL A 94 -7.46 8.61 4.31
N GLU A 95 -8.27 8.30 3.31
CA GLU A 95 -9.05 7.08 3.24
C GLU A 95 -8.15 5.94 2.76
N LEU A 96 -8.14 4.84 3.54
CA LEU A 96 -7.30 3.67 3.31
C LEU A 96 -8.19 2.45 3.03
N PRO A 97 -8.44 2.11 1.77
CA PRO A 97 -9.15 0.88 1.43
C PRO A 97 -8.29 -0.36 1.69
N ILE A 98 -8.87 -1.53 1.53
CA ILE A 98 -8.12 -2.78 1.63
C ILE A 98 -7.22 -2.89 0.38
N PRO A 99 -5.90 -3.12 0.55
CA PRO A 99 -5.01 -3.29 -0.59
C PRO A 99 -5.36 -4.56 -1.37
N ASN A 100 -5.19 -4.50 -2.68
CA ASN A 100 -5.40 -5.63 -3.57
C ASN A 100 -4.05 -6.28 -3.91
N VAL A 101 -3.90 -7.57 -3.57
CA VAL A 101 -2.66 -8.33 -3.82
C VAL A 101 -2.97 -9.50 -4.73
N ASN A 102 -2.29 -9.58 -5.85
CA ASN A 102 -2.49 -10.64 -6.84
C ASN A 102 -1.17 -11.16 -7.40
N VAL A 103 -1.14 -12.46 -7.69
CA VAL A 103 -0.13 -13.06 -8.56
C VAL A 103 -0.83 -13.36 -9.89
N MET A 104 -0.47 -12.63 -10.92
CA MET A 104 -1.16 -12.70 -12.20
C MET A 104 -0.20 -12.79 -13.38
N GLU A 105 -0.71 -13.17 -14.54
CA GLU A 105 0.03 -13.04 -15.78
C GLU A 105 0.12 -11.56 -16.20
N VAL A 106 1.24 -11.19 -16.82
CA VAL A 106 1.44 -9.80 -17.28
C VAL A 106 0.38 -9.37 -18.29
N SER A 107 -0.14 -10.32 -19.08
CA SER A 107 -1.27 -10.09 -19.99
C SER A 107 -2.56 -9.70 -19.26
N GLU A 108 -2.82 -10.29 -18.10
CA GLU A 108 -3.98 -9.96 -17.25
C GLU A 108 -3.81 -8.57 -16.61
N LEU A 109 -2.58 -8.23 -16.18
CA LEU A 109 -2.26 -6.90 -15.69
C LEU A 109 -2.55 -5.84 -16.76
N HIS A 110 -2.11 -6.07 -18.01
CA HIS A 110 -2.42 -5.16 -19.11
C HIS A 110 -3.93 -4.99 -19.35
N MET A 111 -4.71 -6.07 -19.33
CA MET A 111 -6.16 -6.00 -19.48
C MET A 111 -6.82 -5.26 -18.31
N ALA A 112 -6.38 -5.49 -17.08
CA ALA A 112 -6.89 -4.80 -15.90
C ALA A 112 -6.64 -3.29 -15.99
N LEU A 113 -5.44 -2.89 -16.38
CA LEU A 113 -5.07 -1.50 -16.55
C LEU A 113 -5.83 -0.81 -17.70
N GLN A 114 -6.03 -1.48 -18.83
CA GLN A 114 -6.87 -0.98 -19.92
C GLN A 114 -8.32 -0.76 -19.50
N SER A 115 -8.84 -1.52 -18.56
CA SER A 115 -10.21 -1.35 -18.08
C SER A 115 -10.42 -0.08 -17.23
N ILE A 116 -9.36 0.43 -16.61
CA ILE A 116 -9.37 1.65 -15.80
C ILE A 116 -9.41 2.92 -16.68
N GLU A 117 -8.98 2.79 -17.94
CA GLU A 117 -8.64 3.92 -18.82
C GLU A 117 -9.79 4.68 -19.46
N TYR A 118 -11.00 4.18 -19.40
CA TYR A 118 -12.00 4.62 -20.39
C TYR A 118 -12.45 6.09 -20.31
N ASN A 119 -12.03 6.92 -19.31
CA ASN A 119 -12.58 8.29 -19.25
C ASN A 119 -11.80 9.40 -18.56
N ARG A 120 -10.53 9.24 -18.11
CA ARG A 120 -9.85 10.35 -17.39
C ARG A 120 -8.39 10.50 -17.82
N ALA A 121 -7.95 11.74 -18.04
CA ALA A 121 -6.53 12.06 -18.17
C ALA A 121 -5.81 11.80 -16.85
N THR A 122 -4.68 11.15 -16.89
CA THR A 122 -3.86 10.77 -15.75
C THR A 122 -2.40 11.15 -15.96
N SER A 123 -1.73 11.38 -14.87
CA SER A 123 -0.28 11.59 -14.83
C SER A 123 0.37 10.54 -13.95
N GLY A 124 1.54 10.04 -14.35
CA GLY A 124 2.17 8.94 -13.63
C GLY A 124 3.68 9.09 -13.48
N VAL A 125 4.18 8.56 -12.36
CA VAL A 125 5.59 8.43 -12.05
C VAL A 125 5.92 6.98 -11.68
N CYS A 126 7.09 6.51 -12.14
CA CYS A 126 7.60 5.18 -11.83
C CYS A 126 8.93 5.29 -11.10
N GLN A 127 9.15 4.40 -10.14
CA GLN A 127 10.40 4.29 -9.42
C GLN A 127 10.78 2.81 -9.25
N GLY A 128 11.89 2.41 -9.84
CA GLY A 128 12.44 1.06 -9.66
C GLY A 128 12.96 0.87 -8.24
N PHE A 129 12.85 -0.34 -7.72
CA PHE A 129 13.46 -0.73 -6.43
C PHE A 129 14.10 -2.11 -6.52
N ILE A 130 15.18 -2.29 -5.76
CA ILE A 130 15.92 -3.55 -5.72
C ILE A 130 16.57 -3.75 -4.36
N GLY A 131 16.64 -4.99 -3.91
CA GLY A 131 17.38 -5.36 -2.71
C GLY A 131 17.00 -6.72 -2.16
N SER A 132 17.93 -7.37 -1.44
CA SER A 132 17.68 -8.67 -0.80
C SER A 132 17.20 -9.78 -1.76
N GLY A 133 17.61 -9.72 -3.04
CA GLY A 133 17.17 -10.69 -4.07
C GLY A 133 15.77 -10.44 -4.62
N VAL A 134 15.21 -9.27 -4.37
CA VAL A 134 13.92 -8.81 -4.86
C VAL A 134 14.12 -7.56 -5.71
N ALA A 135 13.42 -7.48 -6.83
CA ALA A 135 13.39 -6.30 -7.69
C ALA A 135 11.94 -6.03 -8.13
N GLY A 136 11.65 -4.79 -8.41
CA GLY A 136 10.33 -4.38 -8.87
C GLY A 136 10.26 -2.91 -9.25
N GLU A 137 9.08 -2.49 -9.62
CA GLU A 137 8.74 -1.11 -9.94
C GLU A 137 7.52 -0.66 -9.13
N ALA A 138 7.57 0.57 -8.63
CA ALA A 138 6.48 1.25 -7.98
C ALA A 138 5.96 2.34 -8.91
N LEU A 139 4.70 2.25 -9.29
CA LEU A 139 4.02 3.19 -10.16
C LEU A 139 3.01 3.97 -9.33
N LEU A 140 3.10 5.28 -9.36
CA LEU A 140 2.06 6.16 -8.83
C LEU A 140 1.30 6.79 -9.99
N ILE A 141 -0.01 6.66 -9.95
CA ILE A 141 -0.92 7.21 -10.95
C ILE A 141 -1.85 8.18 -10.24
N LEU A 142 -1.87 9.41 -10.70
CA LEU A 142 -2.71 10.46 -10.18
C LEU A 142 -3.70 10.92 -11.26
N ASN A 143 -4.95 11.07 -10.86
CA ASN A 143 -5.95 11.67 -11.73
C ASN A 143 -5.66 13.16 -11.89
N ASP A 144 -5.64 13.68 -13.11
CA ASP A 144 -5.30 15.09 -13.38
C ASP A 144 -6.27 16.08 -12.70
N SER A 145 -7.52 15.68 -12.48
CA SER A 145 -8.47 16.48 -11.68
C SER A 145 -8.01 16.73 -10.24
N SER A 146 -7.16 15.86 -9.71
CA SER A 146 -6.65 15.93 -8.32
C SER A 146 -5.61 17.03 -8.11
N PHE A 147 -4.92 17.49 -9.14
CA PHE A 147 -3.85 18.48 -9.00
C PHE A 147 -4.30 19.79 -8.38
N LYS A 148 -5.50 20.25 -8.74
CA LYS A 148 -6.06 21.49 -8.20
C LYS A 148 -6.27 21.42 -6.69
N ASP A 149 -6.80 20.30 -6.23
CA ASP A 149 -7.09 20.10 -4.81
C ASP A 149 -5.80 19.87 -4.02
N ILE A 150 -4.85 19.11 -4.57
CA ILE A 150 -3.51 18.91 -3.97
C ILE A 150 -2.79 20.24 -3.84
N ALA A 151 -2.77 21.07 -4.89
CA ALA A 151 -2.14 22.39 -4.85
C ALA A 151 -2.79 23.31 -3.78
N SER A 152 -4.12 23.26 -3.69
CA SER A 152 -4.87 24.00 -2.65
C SER A 152 -4.49 23.55 -1.24
N LEU A 153 -4.39 22.24 -1.01
CA LEU A 153 -3.99 21.66 0.28
C LEU A 153 -2.55 22.01 0.67
N LEU A 154 -1.66 22.10 -0.32
CA LEU A 154 -0.28 22.54 -0.13
C LEU A 154 -0.11 24.07 -0.08
N ASN A 155 -1.22 24.82 -0.09
CA ASN A 155 -1.25 26.29 -0.09
C ASN A 155 -0.48 26.92 -1.26
N TYR A 156 -0.43 26.25 -2.41
CA TYR A 156 0.16 26.78 -3.61
C TYR A 156 -0.73 27.89 -4.21
N GLN A 157 -0.14 29.07 -4.47
CA GLN A 157 -0.85 30.26 -4.95
C GLN A 157 -0.32 30.71 -6.32
N GLY A 158 -0.28 29.83 -7.29
CA GLY A 158 0.20 30.14 -8.64
C GLY A 158 -0.64 29.47 -9.71
N ASP A 159 -0.32 29.73 -10.96
CA ASP A 159 -0.90 29.00 -12.07
C ASP A 159 -0.40 27.55 -12.06
N LEU A 160 -1.30 26.60 -12.20
CA LEU A 160 -0.98 25.18 -12.30
C LEU A 160 -0.48 24.84 -13.71
N SER A 161 0.72 25.31 -14.02
CA SER A 161 1.40 24.89 -15.25
C SER A 161 1.77 23.39 -15.19
N ASP A 162 2.04 22.79 -16.33
CA ASP A 162 2.45 21.37 -16.42
C ASP A 162 3.70 21.08 -15.57
N ASP A 163 4.65 22.02 -15.49
CA ASP A 163 5.84 21.89 -14.64
C ASP A 163 5.48 21.82 -13.16
N ILE A 164 4.52 22.63 -12.70
CA ILE A 164 4.06 22.62 -11.30
C ILE A 164 3.27 21.34 -10.99
N GLN A 165 2.44 20.87 -11.93
CA GLN A 165 1.72 19.61 -11.77
C GLN A 165 2.71 18.44 -11.66
N LEU A 166 3.79 18.49 -12.46
CA LEU A 166 4.85 17.52 -12.41
C LEU A 166 5.59 17.52 -11.05
N GLU A 167 5.91 18.71 -10.51
CA GLU A 167 6.52 18.85 -9.18
C GLU A 167 5.62 18.24 -8.10
N LEU A 168 4.34 18.57 -8.10
CA LEU A 168 3.36 18.00 -7.18
C LEU A 168 3.26 16.47 -7.29
N LEU A 169 3.23 15.94 -8.51
CA LEU A 169 3.23 14.50 -8.75
C LEU A 169 4.47 13.82 -8.18
N MET A 170 5.64 14.42 -8.40
CA MET A 170 6.91 13.90 -7.90
C MET A 170 6.98 13.91 -6.38
N ASP A 171 6.49 14.98 -5.74
CA ASP A 171 6.49 15.10 -4.28
C ASP A 171 5.56 14.06 -3.63
N VAL A 172 4.34 13.93 -4.11
CA VAL A 172 3.40 12.92 -3.63
C VAL A 172 3.95 11.51 -3.90
N GLY A 173 4.53 11.27 -5.08
CA GLY A 173 5.12 10.01 -5.46
C GLY A 173 6.27 9.61 -4.53
N ASN A 174 7.21 10.50 -4.30
CA ASN A 174 8.34 10.24 -3.40
C ASN A 174 7.89 9.86 -1.98
N ILE A 175 6.87 10.54 -1.47
CA ILE A 175 6.34 10.27 -0.13
C ILE A 175 5.66 8.91 -0.07
N LEU A 176 4.73 8.63 -0.98
CA LEU A 176 3.93 7.40 -0.95
C LEU A 176 4.76 6.18 -1.30
N ILE A 177 5.54 6.23 -2.38
CA ILE A 177 6.42 5.13 -2.78
C ILE A 177 7.47 4.85 -1.69
N GLY A 178 8.13 5.90 -1.20
CA GLY A 178 9.15 5.77 -0.17
C GLY A 178 8.60 5.18 1.12
N ALA A 179 7.42 5.62 1.56
CA ALA A 179 6.79 5.15 2.80
C ALA A 179 6.33 3.70 2.71
N ILE A 180 5.69 3.30 1.61
CA ILE A 180 5.21 1.93 1.45
C ILE A 180 6.35 0.93 1.30
N LEU A 181 7.38 1.26 0.52
CA LEU A 181 8.58 0.43 0.38
C LEU A 181 9.34 0.31 1.70
N LYS A 182 9.42 1.39 2.49
CA LYS A 182 10.01 1.35 3.84
C LYS A 182 9.18 0.48 4.79
N GLY A 183 7.86 0.59 4.74
CA GLY A 183 6.96 -0.23 5.55
C GLY A 183 7.10 -1.72 5.24
N LEU A 184 7.08 -2.09 3.96
CA LEU A 184 7.29 -3.47 3.52
C LEU A 184 8.70 -3.98 3.87
N SER A 185 9.73 -3.15 3.66
CA SER A 185 11.12 -3.44 4.01
C SER A 185 11.25 -3.80 5.49
N THR A 186 10.63 -3.01 6.37
CA THR A 186 10.68 -3.23 7.81
C THR A 186 9.97 -4.52 8.22
N GLN A 187 8.79 -4.79 7.66
CA GLN A 187 8.01 -5.96 8.02
C GLN A 187 8.58 -7.26 7.44
N LEU A 188 9.17 -7.20 6.25
CA LEU A 188 9.83 -8.34 5.62
C LEU A 188 11.26 -8.54 6.13
N ASP A 189 11.77 -7.66 7.01
CA ASP A 189 13.19 -7.63 7.40
C ASP A 189 14.09 -7.74 6.17
N MET A 190 13.84 -6.88 5.18
CA MET A 190 14.57 -6.77 3.92
C MET A 190 15.00 -5.32 3.73
N HIS A 191 15.96 -5.09 2.84
CA HIS A 191 16.38 -3.73 2.52
C HIS A 191 16.18 -3.47 1.02
N PHE A 192 15.46 -2.41 0.67
CA PHE A 192 15.25 -1.97 -0.70
C PHE A 192 15.97 -0.66 -0.97
N SER A 193 16.81 -0.66 -2.00
CA SER A 193 17.34 0.56 -2.61
C SER A 193 16.37 1.03 -3.70
N GLN A 194 16.13 2.32 -3.73
CA GLN A 194 15.22 2.94 -4.71
C GLN A 194 16.04 3.65 -5.79
N GLY A 195 15.64 3.52 -7.03
CA GLY A 195 16.16 4.28 -8.16
C GLY A 195 15.68 5.73 -8.16
N HIS A 196 16.03 6.49 -9.18
CA HIS A 196 15.45 7.81 -9.39
C HIS A 196 14.04 7.65 -9.97
N PRO A 197 13.08 8.48 -9.52
CA PRO A 197 11.75 8.49 -10.11
C PRO A 197 11.82 8.96 -11.57
N VAL A 198 11.02 8.33 -12.42
CA VAL A 198 10.89 8.63 -13.85
C VAL A 198 9.45 8.98 -14.14
N VAL A 199 9.23 10.10 -14.79
CA VAL A 199 7.89 10.48 -15.26
C VAL A 199 7.50 9.55 -16.40
N LEU A 200 6.39 8.86 -16.24
CA LEU A 200 5.85 7.99 -17.29
C LEU A 200 5.09 8.78 -18.34
N GLY A 201 4.39 9.82 -17.91
CA GLY A 201 3.67 10.75 -18.77
C GLY A 201 2.79 11.69 -17.96
N GLN A 202 2.39 12.78 -18.60
CA GLN A 202 1.37 13.71 -18.12
C GLN A 202 0.20 13.70 -19.10
N HIS A 203 -1.03 13.78 -18.58
CA HIS A 203 -2.26 13.83 -19.39
C HIS A 203 -2.37 12.67 -20.40
N SER A 204 -1.86 11.50 -20.01
CA SER A 204 -1.72 10.32 -20.88
C SER A 204 -2.64 9.19 -20.40
N ASN A 205 -2.76 8.15 -21.22
CA ASN A 205 -3.45 6.93 -20.85
C ASN A 205 -2.54 6.01 -20.05
N VAL A 206 -3.07 5.40 -18.99
CA VAL A 206 -2.33 4.49 -18.09
C VAL A 206 -1.71 3.31 -18.85
N SER A 207 -2.38 2.74 -19.86
CA SER A 207 -1.85 1.61 -20.63
C SER A 207 -0.61 1.95 -21.45
N GLU A 208 -0.55 3.17 -21.98
CA GLU A 208 0.66 3.65 -22.68
C GLU A 208 1.83 3.81 -21.71
N LEU A 209 1.54 4.25 -20.48
CA LEU A 209 2.54 4.46 -19.42
C LEU A 209 3.19 3.15 -19.00
N ILE A 210 2.43 2.06 -18.94
CA ILE A 210 2.90 0.77 -18.43
C ILE A 210 3.43 -0.14 -19.52
N SER A 211 2.86 -0.11 -20.72
CA SER A 211 3.26 -0.98 -21.82
C SER A 211 4.71 -0.83 -22.25
N SER A 212 5.32 0.33 -22.02
CA SER A 212 6.71 0.59 -22.33
C SER A 212 7.70 0.02 -21.29
N ASN A 213 7.27 -0.30 -20.09
CA ASN A 213 8.14 -0.64 -18.97
C ASN A 213 8.02 -2.08 -18.48
N VAL A 214 6.90 -2.77 -18.75
CA VAL A 214 6.72 -4.18 -18.36
C VAL A 214 7.55 -5.06 -19.31
N GLY A 215 8.65 -5.57 -18.77
CA GLY A 215 9.58 -6.42 -19.51
C GLY A 215 8.99 -7.77 -19.93
N ASN A 216 9.83 -8.69 -20.40
CA ASN A 216 9.45 -10.02 -20.90
C ASN A 216 9.02 -11.02 -19.78
N TRP A 217 8.44 -10.54 -18.71
CA TRP A 217 7.97 -11.40 -17.61
C TRP A 217 6.66 -12.10 -18.00
N LYS A 218 6.48 -13.31 -17.52
CA LYS A 218 5.24 -14.07 -17.71
C LYS A 218 4.28 -13.84 -16.55
N ARG A 219 4.81 -13.86 -15.33
CA ARG A 219 4.04 -13.68 -14.09
C ARG A 219 4.64 -12.57 -13.25
N THR A 220 3.81 -11.91 -12.50
CA THR A 220 4.19 -10.86 -11.55
C THR A 220 3.35 -10.95 -10.29
N LEU A 221 3.94 -10.59 -9.15
CA LEU A 221 3.19 -10.23 -7.95
C LEU A 221 2.88 -8.74 -8.03
N THR A 222 1.60 -8.39 -7.95
CA THR A 222 1.13 -7.00 -7.95
C THR A 222 0.51 -6.65 -6.61
N ILE A 223 0.78 -5.45 -6.13
CA ILE A 223 0.14 -4.87 -4.96
C ILE A 223 -0.42 -3.51 -5.39
N GLU A 224 -1.73 -3.38 -5.31
CA GLU A 224 -2.46 -2.16 -5.65
C GLU A 224 -3.00 -1.51 -4.37
N VAL A 225 -2.74 -0.24 -4.21
CA VAL A 225 -3.20 0.58 -3.09
C VAL A 225 -3.79 1.87 -3.63
N SER A 226 -5.08 2.08 -3.41
CA SER A 226 -5.76 3.31 -3.79
C SER A 226 -5.91 4.22 -2.57
N TYR A 227 -5.38 5.43 -2.62
CA TYR A 227 -5.55 6.43 -1.59
C TYR A 227 -6.62 7.44 -2.00
N GLY A 228 -7.56 7.70 -1.10
CA GLY A 228 -8.55 8.76 -1.22
C GLY A 228 -8.33 9.83 -0.15
N ILE A 229 -8.83 11.03 -0.36
CA ILE A 229 -8.83 12.10 0.64
C ILE A 229 -10.25 12.51 0.93
N GLU A 230 -10.63 12.42 2.22
CA GLU A 230 -11.98 12.74 2.67
C GLU A 230 -12.36 14.19 2.31
N ASN A 231 -13.53 14.37 1.71
CA ASN A 231 -14.09 15.63 1.23
C ASN A 231 -13.40 16.28 0.01
N TYR A 232 -12.50 15.55 -0.68
CA TYR A 232 -11.84 16.01 -1.89
C TYR A 232 -12.00 14.95 -3.01
N ASP A 233 -12.00 15.38 -4.26
CA ASP A 233 -11.98 14.47 -5.42
C ASP A 233 -10.52 14.10 -5.78
N ILE A 234 -9.79 13.61 -4.76
CA ILE A 234 -8.40 13.18 -4.92
C ILE A 234 -8.37 11.67 -4.84
N THR A 235 -7.93 11.05 -5.92
CA THR A 235 -7.62 9.62 -5.99
C THR A 235 -6.19 9.43 -6.50
N CYS A 236 -5.45 8.59 -5.80
CA CYS A 236 -4.07 8.29 -6.11
C CYS A 236 -3.86 6.78 -6.00
N ASP A 237 -3.54 6.15 -7.12
CA ASP A 237 -3.33 4.72 -7.20
C ASP A 237 -1.83 4.41 -7.20
N LEU A 238 -1.39 3.62 -6.24
CA LEU A 238 -0.04 3.11 -6.14
C LEU A 238 -0.03 1.62 -6.48
N LEU A 239 0.72 1.27 -7.50
CA LEU A 239 0.89 -0.11 -7.96
C LEU A 239 2.35 -0.53 -7.77
N LEU A 240 2.59 -1.57 -6.97
CA LEU A 240 3.88 -2.25 -6.89
C LEU A 240 3.85 -3.48 -7.77
N VAL A 241 4.84 -3.61 -8.64
CA VAL A 241 4.98 -4.74 -9.57
C VAL A 241 6.33 -5.39 -9.31
N PHE A 242 6.33 -6.65 -8.88
CA PHE A 242 7.54 -7.40 -8.58
C PHE A 242 7.93 -8.29 -9.74
N THR A 243 9.22 -8.43 -10.01
CA THR A 243 9.71 -9.32 -11.06
C THR A 243 9.35 -10.78 -10.77
N GLU A 244 9.22 -11.61 -11.81
CA GLU A 244 8.91 -13.03 -11.68
C GLU A 244 9.91 -13.76 -10.75
N ASP A 245 11.20 -13.45 -10.89
CA ASP A 245 12.27 -14.04 -10.06
C ASP A 245 12.14 -13.66 -8.58
N SER A 246 11.55 -12.51 -8.28
CA SER A 246 11.34 -12.03 -6.91
C SER A 246 10.30 -12.85 -6.15
N ILE A 247 9.32 -13.45 -6.84
CA ILE A 247 8.20 -14.16 -6.22
C ILE A 247 8.71 -15.30 -5.32
N GLN A 248 9.69 -16.07 -5.78
CA GLN A 248 10.22 -17.17 -4.98
C GLN A 248 10.96 -16.68 -3.73
N THR A 249 11.74 -15.61 -3.86
CA THR A 249 12.44 -15.00 -2.71
C THR A 249 11.44 -14.49 -1.67
N LEU A 250 10.38 -13.83 -2.12
CA LEU A 250 9.31 -13.33 -1.26
C LEU A 250 8.55 -14.47 -0.57
N LYS A 251 8.24 -15.55 -1.29
CA LYS A 251 7.63 -16.77 -0.70
C LYS A 251 8.49 -17.35 0.41
N ASN A 252 9.78 -17.51 0.17
CA ASN A 252 10.70 -18.05 1.16
C ASN A 252 10.76 -17.15 2.42
N LYS A 253 10.76 -15.83 2.23
CA LYS A 253 10.80 -14.90 3.35
C LYS A 253 9.51 -14.92 4.17
N VAL A 254 8.35 -14.99 3.52
CA VAL A 254 7.05 -15.13 4.20
C VAL A 254 7.00 -16.42 5.00
N ASN A 255 7.41 -17.55 4.42
CA ASN A 255 7.41 -18.82 5.13
C ASN A 255 8.30 -18.76 6.39
N TYR A 256 9.48 -18.15 6.29
CA TYR A 256 10.35 -17.93 7.45
C TYR A 256 9.66 -17.13 8.55
N LEU A 257 8.94 -16.04 8.19
CA LEU A 257 8.22 -15.19 9.15
C LEU A 257 7.00 -15.87 9.80
N LEU A 258 6.44 -16.90 9.17
CA LEU A 258 5.31 -17.68 9.71
C LEU A 258 5.75 -18.81 10.65
N GLU A 259 7.02 -19.23 10.58
CA GLU A 259 7.59 -20.30 11.43
C GLU A 259 8.11 -19.76 12.77
N ASP A 260 8.40 -18.45 12.88
CA ASP A 260 8.82 -17.75 14.10
C ASP A 260 7.57 -17.23 14.88
#